data_0d277cf79ef00b3bbbadb7ac0a5f713c
#
_entry.id   0d277cf79ef00b3bbbadb7ac0a5f713c
#
_cell.length_a   1.000
_cell.length_b   1.000
_cell.length_c   1.000
_cell.angle_alpha   90.00
_cell.angle_beta   90.00
_cell.angle_gamma   90.00
#
_symmetry.space_group_name_H-M   'P 1'
#
loop_
_entity.id
_entity.type
_entity.pdbx_description
1 polymer ?
#
loop_
_entity_poly.entity_id
_entity_poly.type
_entity_poly.pdbx_seq_one_letter_code
_entity_poly.pdbx_strand_id
1 'polypeptide(L)'
;YKRQAQEYTAAYTKHLGSAQALFSRAGYAGQHTTPIHWAGDQQSQNSELASALRAGLSAALTGTPFWGFDIGGFAGPLPTLDLYRRATQLACFVPVMQWHSEPDGGQFRELMPGGEGNNERSPWNLAAAYGKPEFVDEMRFWHNLRMELLPYLYSVALDCAEASKPMMRPLVYQWPEDPLVWDCEDEFLLGDSLLVAPLLEENAEKRAVYLPEGQWIGLFDRRAAAGGQTIVAGGDRRLSVFLRA
;
A
#
# COMPACT_ATOMS: atom_id res chain seq x y z
N TYR A 1 13.45 21.14 1.86
CA TYR A 1 12.19 20.41 2.20
C TYR A 1 11.90 20.43 3.71
N LYS A 2 12.84 20.06 4.59
CA LYS A 2 12.63 20.08 6.05
C LYS A 2 12.15 21.44 6.55
N ARG A 3 12.82 22.53 6.15
CA ARG A 3 12.44 23.90 6.54
C ARG A 3 11.06 24.27 6.01
N GLN A 4 10.75 23.94 4.74
CA GLN A 4 9.43 24.15 4.17
C GLN A 4 8.35 23.39 4.96
N ALA A 5 8.56 22.10 5.24
CA ALA A 5 7.63 21.31 6.03
C ALA A 5 7.38 21.92 7.41
N GLN A 6 8.43 22.39 8.09
CA GLN A 6 8.30 23.04 9.40
C GLN A 6 7.54 24.38 9.30
N GLU A 7 7.81 25.19 8.29
CA GLU A 7 7.13 26.47 8.06
C GLU A 7 5.65 26.26 7.73
N TYR A 8 5.33 25.28 6.88
CA TYR A 8 3.93 24.94 6.58
C TYR A 8 3.20 24.41 7.81
N THR A 9 3.81 23.49 8.55
CA THR A 9 3.20 22.95 9.78
C THR A 9 2.95 24.10 10.78
N ALA A 10 3.90 24.99 10.99
CA ALA A 10 3.75 26.12 11.91
C ALA A 10 2.63 27.08 11.45
N ALA A 11 2.56 27.38 10.15
CA ALA A 11 1.52 28.24 9.60
C ALA A 11 0.12 27.60 9.75
N TYR A 12 -0.01 26.32 9.43
CA TYR A 12 -1.27 25.61 9.58
C TYR A 12 -1.68 25.49 11.03
N THR A 13 -0.75 25.16 11.95
CA THR A 13 -1.03 25.09 13.40
C THR A 13 -1.56 26.41 13.92
N LYS A 14 -0.98 27.52 13.46
CA LYS A 14 -1.43 28.87 13.85
C LYS A 14 -2.87 29.18 13.42
N HIS A 15 -3.29 28.69 12.25
CA HIS A 15 -4.58 29.07 11.66
C HIS A 15 -5.69 28.03 11.86
N LEU A 16 -5.34 26.75 11.93
CA LEU A 16 -6.28 25.63 11.97
C LEU A 16 -6.22 24.79 13.27
N GLY A 17 -5.31 25.14 14.18
CA GLY A 17 -5.12 24.36 15.41
C GLY A 17 -4.27 23.11 15.22
N SER A 18 -4.34 22.17 16.17
CA SER A 18 -3.45 20.98 16.21
C SER A 18 -3.94 19.78 15.39
N ALA A 19 -5.15 19.82 14.82
CA ALA A 19 -5.77 18.70 14.13
C ALA A 19 -5.40 18.65 12.63
N GLN A 20 -4.12 18.76 12.30
CA GLN A 20 -3.63 18.75 10.91
C GLN A 20 -2.49 17.78 10.75
N ALA A 21 -2.38 17.19 9.57
CA ALA A 21 -1.26 16.37 9.17
C ALA A 21 -0.70 16.85 7.84
N LEU A 22 0.63 17.02 7.78
CA LEU A 22 1.30 17.29 6.53
C LEU A 22 1.57 15.99 5.79
N PHE A 23 1.12 15.92 4.54
CA PHE A 23 1.35 14.82 3.63
C PHE A 23 2.41 15.23 2.61
N SER A 24 3.57 14.61 2.66
CA SER A 24 4.75 15.01 1.89
C SER A 24 5.17 13.93 0.90
N ARG A 25 5.61 14.34 -0.28
CA ARG A 25 6.16 13.45 -1.30
C ARG A 25 7.62 13.12 -1.06
N ALA A 26 8.42 14.14 -0.76
CA ALA A 26 9.86 14.01 -0.62
C ALA A 26 10.30 14.30 0.80
N GLY A 27 11.36 13.63 1.22
CA GLY A 27 11.95 13.81 2.53
C GLY A 27 13.46 13.70 2.50
N TYR A 28 14.07 14.16 3.58
CA TYR A 28 15.49 14.09 3.86
C TYR A 28 15.72 13.95 5.37
N ALA A 29 16.92 14.05 5.85
CA ALA A 29 17.23 13.99 7.28
C ALA A 29 16.27 14.87 8.11
N GLY A 30 15.54 14.26 9.04
CA GLY A 30 14.52 14.92 9.85
C GLY A 30 13.10 14.87 9.29
N GLN A 31 12.85 14.11 8.23
CA GLN A 31 11.50 13.93 7.64
C GLN A 31 10.48 13.28 8.60
N HIS A 32 10.95 12.58 9.62
CA HIS A 32 10.08 11.99 10.65
C HIS A 32 9.20 13.04 11.38
N THR A 33 9.51 14.33 11.24
CA THR A 33 8.65 15.41 11.74
C THR A 33 7.42 15.65 10.84
N THR A 34 7.37 15.03 9.68
CA THR A 34 6.24 15.03 8.75
C THR A 34 5.91 13.57 8.43
N PRO A 35 5.10 12.90 9.24
CA PRO A 35 5.06 11.45 9.29
C PRO A 35 4.37 10.77 8.11
N ILE A 36 3.62 11.53 7.28
CA ILE A 36 2.85 10.97 6.18
C ILE A 36 3.56 11.24 4.85
N HIS A 37 3.88 10.17 4.14
CA HIS A 37 4.54 10.23 2.82
C HIS A 37 3.92 9.26 1.82
N TRP A 38 4.15 9.52 0.51
CA TRP A 38 3.79 8.59 -0.54
C TRP A 38 4.90 8.44 -1.58
N ALA A 39 4.80 7.41 -2.40
CA ALA A 39 5.83 7.00 -3.36
C ALA A 39 6.13 8.00 -4.48
N GLY A 40 5.29 9.02 -4.67
CA GLY A 40 5.43 9.99 -5.77
C GLY A 40 4.75 9.52 -7.05
N ASP A 41 5.27 9.98 -8.19
CA ASP A 41 4.63 9.84 -9.51
C ASP A 41 5.07 8.54 -10.20
N GLN A 42 4.80 7.39 -9.61
CA GLN A 42 5.15 6.11 -10.20
C GLN A 42 4.35 5.83 -11.49
N GLN A 43 5.00 5.13 -12.41
CA GLN A 43 4.39 4.66 -13.64
C GLN A 43 3.37 3.55 -13.38
N SER A 44 2.41 3.38 -14.30
CA SER A 44 1.40 2.30 -14.25
C SER A 44 2.00 0.95 -14.66
N GLN A 45 2.88 0.39 -13.82
CA GLN A 45 3.59 -0.87 -14.07
C GLN A 45 3.70 -1.71 -12.80
N ASN A 46 3.70 -3.03 -12.94
CA ASN A 46 3.84 -3.95 -11.81
C ASN A 46 5.19 -3.80 -11.08
N SER A 47 6.26 -3.52 -11.80
CA SER A 47 7.59 -3.24 -11.23
C SER A 47 7.58 -2.00 -10.32
N GLU A 48 6.80 -0.98 -10.68
CA GLU A 48 6.64 0.24 -9.88
C GLU A 48 5.82 -0.04 -8.61
N LEU A 49 4.78 -0.88 -8.71
CA LEU A 49 4.02 -1.33 -7.54
C LEU A 49 4.92 -2.08 -6.55
N ALA A 50 5.77 -2.98 -7.04
CA ALA A 50 6.74 -3.70 -6.23
C ALA A 50 7.76 -2.74 -5.60
N SER A 51 8.25 -1.75 -6.37
CA SER A 51 9.17 -0.73 -5.88
C SER A 51 8.54 0.15 -4.80
N ALA A 52 7.26 0.53 -4.96
CA ALA A 52 6.52 1.30 -3.98
C ALA A 52 6.36 0.55 -2.64
N LEU A 53 6.14 -0.77 -2.68
CA LEU A 53 6.11 -1.61 -1.48
C LEU A 53 7.48 -1.62 -0.77
N ARG A 54 8.57 -1.92 -1.49
CA ARG A 54 9.93 -1.94 -0.92
C ARG A 54 10.31 -0.59 -0.33
N ALA A 55 10.00 0.50 -1.04
CA ALA A 55 10.23 1.84 -0.56
C ALA A 55 9.46 2.13 0.74
N GLY A 56 8.21 1.68 0.84
CA GLY A 56 7.39 1.79 2.05
C GLY A 56 7.97 1.02 3.23
N LEU A 57 8.43 -0.20 3.01
CA LEU A 57 9.08 -1.01 4.05
C LEU A 57 10.39 -0.37 4.54
N SER A 58 11.19 0.16 3.62
CA SER A 58 12.42 0.89 3.96
C SER A 58 12.12 2.20 4.69
N ALA A 59 11.12 2.97 4.23
CA ALA A 59 10.69 4.21 4.85
C ALA A 59 10.19 3.98 6.29
N ALA A 60 9.43 2.89 6.50
CA ALA A 60 8.92 2.51 7.81
C ALA A 60 10.05 2.30 8.84
N LEU A 61 11.15 1.65 8.43
CA LEU A 61 12.33 1.44 9.28
C LEU A 61 13.12 2.74 9.56
N THR A 62 12.93 3.76 8.75
CA THR A 62 13.62 5.05 8.90
C THR A 62 12.78 6.16 9.56
N GLY A 63 11.67 5.77 10.19
CA GLY A 63 10.83 6.68 10.97
C GLY A 63 9.75 7.41 10.14
N THR A 64 9.34 6.84 9.01
CA THR A 64 8.21 7.30 8.21
C THR A 64 7.07 6.28 8.34
N PRO A 65 6.20 6.40 9.37
CA PRO A 65 5.25 5.35 9.71
C PRO A 65 4.04 5.28 8.78
N PHE A 66 3.64 6.39 8.18
CA PHE A 66 2.43 6.48 7.37
C PHE A 66 2.80 6.61 5.90
N TRP A 67 2.91 5.48 5.24
CA TRP A 67 3.26 5.36 3.84
C TRP A 67 2.05 5.07 2.97
N GLY A 68 2.05 5.65 1.77
CA GLY A 68 1.08 5.38 0.72
C GLY A 68 1.70 5.38 -0.67
N PHE A 69 0.89 5.07 -1.64
CA PHE A 69 1.23 5.13 -3.06
C PHE A 69 -0.04 5.37 -3.88
N ASP A 70 0.10 5.84 -5.10
CA ASP A 70 -1.02 6.10 -5.99
C ASP A 70 -1.52 4.78 -6.60
N ILE A 71 -2.75 4.40 -6.31
CA ILE A 71 -3.35 3.14 -6.77
C ILE A 71 -3.40 3.13 -8.31
N GLY A 72 -2.74 2.11 -8.89
CA GLY A 72 -2.63 1.96 -10.33
C GLY A 72 -1.53 2.81 -10.97
N GLY A 73 -0.75 3.55 -10.18
CA GLY A 73 0.26 4.49 -10.62
C GLY A 73 -0.28 5.90 -10.84
N PHE A 74 0.59 6.90 -10.85
CA PHE A 74 0.25 8.30 -11.11
C PHE A 74 0.35 8.64 -12.60
N ALA A 75 1.45 8.26 -13.23
CA ALA A 75 1.85 8.65 -14.56
C ALA A 75 1.79 7.50 -15.57
N GLY A 76 1.86 7.83 -16.85
CA GLY A 76 1.83 6.87 -17.95
C GLY A 76 0.41 6.52 -18.40
N PRO A 77 0.26 5.48 -19.24
CA PRO A 77 -1.03 5.04 -19.74
C PRO A 77 -1.94 4.57 -18.60
N LEU A 78 -3.23 4.48 -18.86
CA LEU A 78 -4.16 3.88 -17.90
C LEU A 78 -3.66 2.50 -17.48
N PRO A 79 -3.67 2.18 -16.17
CA PRO A 79 -3.26 0.88 -15.70
C PRO A 79 -4.18 -0.22 -16.25
N THR A 80 -3.64 -1.40 -16.46
CA THR A 80 -4.49 -2.57 -16.71
C THR A 80 -5.41 -2.82 -15.51
N LEU A 81 -6.56 -3.45 -15.73
CA LEU A 81 -7.46 -3.80 -14.63
C LEU A 81 -6.78 -4.76 -13.62
N ASP A 82 -5.84 -5.59 -14.08
CA ASP A 82 -5.08 -6.48 -13.21
C ASP A 82 -4.13 -5.71 -12.30
N LEU A 83 -3.35 -4.77 -12.84
CA LEU A 83 -2.49 -3.89 -12.04
C LEU A 83 -3.30 -3.08 -11.02
N TYR A 84 -4.40 -2.46 -11.46
CA TYR A 84 -5.24 -1.65 -10.58
C TYR A 84 -5.85 -2.47 -9.44
N ARG A 85 -6.32 -3.68 -9.74
CA ARG A 85 -6.79 -4.65 -8.75
C ARG A 85 -5.74 -4.95 -7.70
N ARG A 86 -4.52 -5.31 -8.10
CA ARG A 86 -3.39 -5.63 -7.22
C ARG A 86 -2.99 -4.44 -6.35
N ALA A 87 -2.92 -3.27 -6.98
CA ALA A 87 -2.62 -2.03 -6.28
C ALA A 87 -3.70 -1.70 -5.23
N THR A 88 -4.99 -1.84 -5.57
CA THR A 88 -6.09 -1.63 -4.63
C THR A 88 -6.06 -2.64 -3.47
N GLN A 89 -5.79 -3.89 -3.77
CA GLN A 89 -5.65 -4.95 -2.76
C GLN A 89 -4.53 -4.63 -1.77
N LEU A 90 -3.34 -4.28 -2.26
CA LEU A 90 -2.22 -3.88 -1.41
C LEU A 90 -2.55 -2.61 -0.61
N ALA A 91 -3.18 -1.62 -1.26
CA ALA A 91 -3.55 -0.36 -0.62
C ALA A 91 -4.51 -0.51 0.57
N CYS A 92 -5.33 -1.58 0.59
CA CYS A 92 -6.17 -1.89 1.75
C CYS A 92 -5.35 -2.14 3.02
N PHE A 93 -4.13 -2.62 2.90
CA PHE A 93 -3.27 -3.05 4.00
C PHE A 93 -2.02 -2.17 4.21
N VAL A 94 -1.95 -1.01 3.56
CA VAL A 94 -0.93 -0.01 3.85
C VAL A 94 -1.54 1.15 4.65
N PRO A 95 -0.73 1.95 5.36
CA PRO A 95 -1.23 3.04 6.20
C PRO A 95 -2.11 4.06 5.46
N VAL A 96 -1.70 4.51 4.29
CA VAL A 96 -2.43 5.48 3.47
C VAL A 96 -2.95 4.83 2.20
N MET A 97 -4.25 4.82 2.02
CA MET A 97 -4.92 4.34 0.81
C MET A 97 -5.43 5.52 0.01
N GLN A 98 -4.94 5.69 -1.20
CA GLN A 98 -5.35 6.77 -2.10
C GLN A 98 -5.26 6.35 -3.56
N TRP A 99 -6.05 7.00 -4.41
CA TRP A 99 -5.71 7.12 -5.82
C TRP A 99 -5.44 8.58 -6.14
N HIS A 100 -4.46 8.79 -6.98
CA HIS A 100 -4.07 10.08 -7.50
C HIS A 100 -3.54 9.85 -8.90
N SER A 101 -3.78 10.75 -9.81
CA SER A 101 -3.37 10.60 -11.19
C SER A 101 -2.97 11.92 -11.79
N GLU A 102 -2.15 11.86 -12.82
CA GLU A 102 -1.83 13.00 -13.64
C GLU A 102 -3.12 13.61 -14.21
N PRO A 103 -3.26 14.94 -14.18
CA PRO A 103 -4.47 15.60 -14.65
C PRO A 103 -4.72 15.35 -16.15
N ASP A 104 -5.94 15.51 -16.57
CA ASP A 104 -6.31 15.48 -17.99
C ASP A 104 -5.43 16.47 -18.79
N GLY A 105 -4.85 15.99 -19.89
CA GLY A 105 -3.89 16.76 -20.68
C GLY A 105 -2.44 16.68 -20.20
N GLY A 106 -2.10 15.83 -19.22
CA GLY A 106 -0.74 15.55 -18.79
C GLY A 106 0.16 15.01 -19.91
N GLN A 107 1.44 14.86 -19.61
CA GLN A 107 2.49 14.51 -20.59
C GLN A 107 2.26 13.16 -21.32
N PHE A 108 1.39 12.30 -20.81
CA PHE A 108 1.08 11.00 -21.39
C PHE A 108 -0.29 10.94 -22.09
N ARG A 109 -0.92 12.06 -22.33
CA ARG A 109 -2.24 12.16 -22.97
C ARG A 109 -2.35 11.33 -24.27
N GLU A 110 -1.28 11.33 -25.08
CA GLU A 110 -1.23 10.58 -26.34
C GLU A 110 -1.29 9.07 -26.17
N LEU A 111 -0.96 8.57 -24.98
CA LEU A 111 -0.95 7.15 -24.65
C LEU A 111 -2.29 6.65 -24.10
N MET A 112 -3.29 7.52 -24.00
CA MET A 112 -4.58 7.16 -23.44
C MET A 112 -5.44 6.38 -24.43
N PRO A 113 -6.17 5.34 -23.99
CA PRO A 113 -7.20 4.73 -24.81
C PRO A 113 -8.23 5.76 -25.27
N GLY A 114 -8.45 5.88 -26.58
CA GLY A 114 -9.45 6.79 -27.16
C GLY A 114 -8.91 8.19 -27.56
N GLY A 115 -7.65 8.53 -27.31
CA GLY A 115 -6.99 9.75 -27.85
C GLY A 115 -7.42 11.08 -27.24
N GLU A 116 -8.44 11.13 -26.41
CA GLU A 116 -8.94 12.34 -25.72
C GLU A 116 -8.69 12.32 -24.20
N GLY A 117 -7.69 11.64 -23.78
CA GLY A 117 -6.95 11.74 -22.55
C GLY A 117 -7.67 12.07 -21.25
N ASN A 118 -8.60 11.23 -20.81
CA ASN A 118 -8.95 11.21 -19.39
C ASN A 118 -8.05 10.22 -18.65
N ASN A 119 -7.08 10.73 -17.89
CA ASN A 119 -6.16 9.92 -17.09
C ASN A 119 -6.65 9.70 -15.65
N GLU A 120 -7.90 9.97 -15.37
CA GLU A 120 -8.49 9.71 -14.07
C GLU A 120 -8.49 8.20 -13.78
N ARG A 121 -7.85 7.81 -12.70
CA ARG A 121 -7.71 6.41 -12.28
C ARG A 121 -8.74 6.01 -11.23
N SER A 122 -9.96 6.52 -11.36
CA SER A 122 -11.07 6.01 -10.54
C SER A 122 -11.57 4.66 -11.04
N PRO A 123 -12.16 3.82 -10.17
CA PRO A 123 -12.76 2.55 -10.60
C PRO A 123 -13.81 2.71 -11.71
N TRP A 124 -14.56 3.79 -11.68
CA TRP A 124 -15.61 4.09 -12.67
C TRP A 124 -15.02 4.41 -14.03
N ASN A 125 -13.99 5.24 -14.07
CA ASN A 125 -13.33 5.60 -15.31
C ASN A 125 -12.65 4.38 -15.94
N LEU A 126 -11.97 3.57 -15.16
CA LEU A 126 -11.34 2.34 -15.65
C LEU A 126 -12.40 1.33 -16.15
N ALA A 127 -13.50 1.15 -15.42
CA ALA A 127 -14.59 0.29 -15.86
C ALA A 127 -15.17 0.75 -17.20
N ALA A 128 -15.36 2.05 -17.37
CA ALA A 128 -15.83 2.62 -18.64
C ALA A 128 -14.79 2.45 -19.76
N ALA A 129 -13.53 2.78 -19.52
CA ALA A 129 -12.46 2.71 -20.51
C ALA A 129 -12.23 1.29 -21.04
N TYR A 130 -12.39 0.27 -20.17
CA TYR A 130 -12.22 -1.13 -20.53
C TYR A 130 -13.53 -1.88 -20.85
N GLY A 131 -14.68 -1.19 -20.78
CA GLY A 131 -16.00 -1.83 -21.01
C GLY A 131 -16.30 -2.95 -20.00
N LYS A 132 -15.89 -2.78 -18.73
CA LYS A 132 -16.01 -3.78 -17.65
C LYS A 132 -16.74 -3.21 -16.43
N PRO A 133 -18.05 -2.98 -16.50
CA PRO A 133 -18.80 -2.36 -15.40
C PRO A 133 -18.72 -3.16 -14.08
N GLU A 134 -18.58 -4.49 -14.15
CA GLU A 134 -18.42 -5.37 -13.00
C GLU A 134 -17.16 -5.06 -12.16
N PHE A 135 -16.20 -4.37 -12.74
CA PHE A 135 -14.97 -3.96 -12.04
C PHE A 135 -15.24 -2.98 -10.88
N VAL A 136 -16.29 -2.16 -11.02
CA VAL A 136 -16.70 -1.24 -9.93
C VAL A 136 -17.11 -2.01 -8.68
N ASP A 137 -17.85 -3.11 -8.85
CA ASP A 137 -18.30 -3.93 -7.71
C ASP A 137 -17.13 -4.65 -7.04
N GLU A 138 -16.17 -5.13 -7.83
CA GLU A 138 -14.94 -5.70 -7.31
C GLU A 138 -14.16 -4.66 -6.46
N MET A 139 -14.01 -3.45 -6.97
CA MET A 139 -13.32 -2.38 -6.23
C MET A 139 -14.10 -1.96 -4.99
N ARG A 140 -15.42 -1.94 -5.05
CA ARG A 140 -16.29 -1.67 -3.87
C ARG A 140 -16.04 -2.65 -2.74
N PHE A 141 -15.85 -3.93 -3.05
CA PHE A 141 -15.50 -4.93 -2.03
C PHE A 141 -14.22 -4.53 -1.27
N TRP A 142 -13.16 -4.16 -1.98
CA TRP A 142 -11.89 -3.80 -1.37
C TRP A 142 -11.97 -2.50 -0.55
N HIS A 143 -12.68 -1.50 -1.05
CA HIS A 143 -12.90 -0.25 -0.31
C HIS A 143 -13.74 -0.48 0.96
N ASN A 144 -14.75 -1.33 0.90
CA ASN A 144 -15.53 -1.70 2.09
C ASN A 144 -14.65 -2.46 3.10
N LEU A 145 -13.84 -3.41 2.64
CA LEU A 145 -12.87 -4.09 3.51
C LEU A 145 -11.93 -3.09 4.19
N ARG A 146 -11.43 -2.09 3.45
CA ARG A 146 -10.62 -1.02 4.05
C ARG A 146 -11.36 -0.28 5.15
N MET A 147 -12.63 0.02 4.95
CA MET A 147 -13.46 0.68 5.97
C MET A 147 -13.65 -0.21 7.22
N GLU A 148 -13.84 -1.51 7.03
CA GLU A 148 -13.93 -2.47 8.14
C GLU A 148 -12.60 -2.62 8.91
N LEU A 149 -11.47 -2.43 8.24
CA LEU A 149 -10.14 -2.45 8.86
C LEU A 149 -9.79 -1.16 9.63
N LEU A 150 -10.55 -0.07 9.50
CA LEU A 150 -10.21 1.21 10.13
C LEU A 150 -10.00 1.13 11.65
N PRO A 151 -10.80 0.41 12.44
CA PRO A 151 -10.55 0.29 13.88
C PRO A 151 -9.21 -0.36 14.19
N TYR A 152 -8.83 -1.40 13.44
CA TYR A 152 -7.53 -2.04 13.57
C TYR A 152 -6.39 -1.09 13.18
N LEU A 153 -6.52 -0.44 12.02
CA LEU A 153 -5.53 0.51 11.52
C LEU A 153 -5.32 1.68 12.49
N TYR A 154 -6.40 2.17 13.07
CA TYR A 154 -6.33 3.22 14.07
C TYR A 154 -5.57 2.77 15.32
N SER A 155 -5.84 1.57 15.82
CA SER A 155 -5.12 1.00 16.96
C SER A 155 -3.63 0.84 16.67
N VAL A 156 -3.28 0.32 15.48
CA VAL A 156 -1.88 0.19 15.04
C VAL A 156 -1.21 1.56 14.90
N ALA A 157 -1.95 2.58 14.45
CA ALA A 157 -1.42 3.95 14.36
C ALA A 157 -1.14 4.55 15.74
N LEU A 158 -1.98 4.28 16.74
CA LEU A 158 -1.74 4.69 18.13
C LEU A 158 -0.49 4.00 18.68
N ASP A 159 -0.37 2.69 18.53
CA ASP A 159 0.83 1.94 18.94
C ASP A 159 2.09 2.48 18.27
N CYS A 160 1.99 2.86 17.01
CA CYS A 160 3.08 3.49 16.27
C CYS A 160 3.48 4.83 16.92
N ALA A 161 2.52 5.67 17.25
CA ALA A 161 2.75 6.98 17.83
C ALA A 161 3.33 6.88 19.26
N GLU A 162 2.87 5.93 20.06
CA GLU A 162 3.25 5.78 21.47
C GLU A 162 4.54 5.00 21.64
N ALA A 163 4.74 3.92 20.85
CA ALA A 163 5.86 3.00 21.03
C ALA A 163 6.92 3.11 19.92
N SER A 164 6.78 4.04 18.98
CA SER A 164 7.69 4.22 17.83
C SER A 164 7.84 2.94 16.99
N LYS A 165 6.81 2.10 16.92
CA LYS A 165 6.79 0.88 16.12
C LYS A 165 6.24 1.21 14.73
N PRO A 166 6.89 0.79 13.63
CA PRO A 166 6.33 1.04 12.30
C PRO A 166 5.00 0.30 12.11
N MET A 167 4.07 0.91 11.37
CA MET A 167 2.80 0.26 11.02
C MET A 167 3.02 -0.90 10.04
N MET A 168 3.80 -0.67 8.98
CA MET A 168 4.27 -1.71 8.05
C MET A 168 5.63 -2.19 8.53
N ARG A 169 5.75 -3.48 8.82
CA ARG A 169 6.99 -4.05 9.37
C ARG A 169 7.54 -5.11 8.42
N PRO A 170 8.71 -4.90 7.81
CA PRO A 170 9.41 -5.98 7.14
C PRO A 170 9.55 -7.16 8.09
N LEU A 171 9.50 -8.39 7.59
CA LEU A 171 9.55 -9.58 8.45
C LEU A 171 10.82 -9.61 9.29
N VAL A 172 11.95 -9.13 8.78
CA VAL A 172 13.22 -9.02 9.51
C VAL A 172 13.14 -8.13 10.76
N TYR A 173 12.24 -7.15 10.78
CA TYR A 173 12.01 -6.32 11.98
C TYR A 173 11.48 -7.15 13.16
N GLN A 174 10.60 -8.11 12.88
CA GLN A 174 9.95 -8.92 13.90
C GLN A 174 10.70 -10.21 14.21
N TRP A 175 11.40 -10.78 13.23
CA TRP A 175 12.15 -12.04 13.34
C TRP A 175 13.59 -11.87 12.85
N PRO A 176 14.42 -11.03 13.51
CA PRO A 176 15.78 -10.75 13.04
C PRO A 176 16.72 -11.96 13.10
N GLU A 177 16.39 -12.97 13.91
CA GLU A 177 17.18 -14.19 14.06
C GLU A 177 16.80 -15.28 13.02
N ASP A 178 15.75 -15.07 12.26
CA ASP A 178 15.32 -15.99 11.20
C ASP A 178 15.98 -15.62 9.85
N PRO A 179 16.93 -16.40 9.36
CA PRO A 179 17.63 -16.05 8.12
C PRO A 179 16.73 -16.05 6.87
N LEU A 180 15.58 -16.71 6.91
CA LEU A 180 14.65 -16.79 5.77
C LEU A 180 13.90 -15.49 5.51
N VAL A 181 13.89 -14.57 6.48
CA VAL A 181 13.20 -13.28 6.32
C VAL A 181 14.11 -12.13 5.87
N TRP A 182 15.43 -12.36 5.81
CA TRP A 182 16.38 -11.28 5.54
C TRP A 182 16.27 -10.73 4.11
N ASP A 183 15.99 -11.59 3.15
CA ASP A 183 15.80 -11.23 1.75
C ASP A 183 14.32 -11.14 1.36
N CYS A 184 13.40 -11.14 2.35
CA CYS A 184 11.96 -11.04 2.11
C CYS A 184 11.54 -9.58 1.90
N GLU A 185 11.40 -9.17 0.65
CA GLU A 185 11.09 -7.79 0.25
C GLU A 185 9.63 -7.54 -0.09
N ASP A 186 8.82 -8.59 -0.13
CA ASP A 186 7.47 -8.57 -0.71
C ASP A 186 6.39 -9.11 0.23
N GLU A 187 6.73 -9.27 1.50
CA GLU A 187 5.85 -9.62 2.61
C GLU A 187 6.12 -8.72 3.81
N PHE A 188 5.08 -8.41 4.54
CA PHE A 188 5.21 -7.58 5.73
C PHE A 188 4.12 -7.85 6.75
N LEU A 189 4.38 -7.48 8.01
CA LEU A 189 3.33 -7.35 9.01
C LEU A 189 2.72 -5.95 8.97
N LEU A 190 1.40 -5.88 8.96
CA LEU A 190 0.66 -4.68 9.31
C LEU A 190 0.30 -4.78 10.80
N GLY A 191 0.92 -3.94 11.62
CA GLY A 191 0.86 -4.09 13.08
C GLY A 191 1.50 -5.39 13.57
N ASP A 192 0.94 -5.97 14.62
CA ASP A 192 1.45 -7.21 15.22
C ASP A 192 0.75 -8.48 14.69
N SER A 193 -0.38 -8.33 13.99
CA SER A 193 -1.31 -9.43 13.78
C SER A 193 -1.56 -9.84 12.33
N LEU A 194 -1.32 -8.97 11.35
CA LEU A 194 -1.63 -9.25 9.95
C LEU A 194 -0.36 -9.40 9.11
N LEU A 195 -0.07 -10.61 8.64
CA LEU A 195 0.94 -10.82 7.59
C LEU A 195 0.28 -10.63 6.23
N VAL A 196 0.85 -9.77 5.42
CA VAL A 196 0.35 -9.37 4.09
C VAL A 196 1.34 -9.78 3.02
N ALA A 197 0.88 -10.60 2.08
CA ALA A 197 1.68 -11.10 0.96
C ALA A 197 0.97 -10.78 -0.37
N PRO A 198 1.24 -9.61 -0.98
CA PRO A 198 0.60 -9.19 -2.22
C PRO A 198 1.09 -9.98 -3.44
N LEU A 199 0.24 -10.05 -4.45
CA LEU A 199 0.62 -10.51 -5.79
C LEU A 199 1.18 -9.31 -6.56
N LEU A 200 2.47 -9.29 -6.84
CA LEU A 200 3.15 -8.16 -7.48
C LEU A 200 3.44 -8.40 -8.96
N GLU A 201 3.43 -9.66 -9.40
CA GLU A 201 3.69 -10.01 -10.79
C GLU A 201 2.40 -10.02 -11.62
N GLU A 202 2.51 -9.58 -12.85
CA GLU A 202 1.38 -9.54 -13.78
C GLU A 202 0.77 -10.94 -13.99
N ASN A 203 -0.55 -11.00 -13.94
CA ASN A 203 -1.34 -12.23 -14.11
C ASN A 203 -1.02 -13.38 -13.13
N ALA A 204 -0.21 -13.16 -12.10
CA ALA A 204 0.02 -14.17 -11.08
C ALA A 204 -1.28 -14.49 -10.33
N GLU A 205 -1.57 -15.77 -10.14
CA GLU A 205 -2.71 -16.23 -9.36
C GLU A 205 -2.31 -16.70 -7.96
N LYS A 206 -1.07 -17.13 -7.82
CA LYS A 206 -0.49 -17.67 -6.57
C LYS A 206 0.96 -17.26 -6.46
N ARG A 207 1.46 -17.30 -5.24
CA ARG A 207 2.87 -17.10 -4.96
C ARG A 207 3.33 -17.96 -3.79
N ALA A 208 4.64 -18.13 -3.65
CA ALA A 208 5.24 -18.60 -2.42
C ALA A 208 5.12 -17.51 -1.34
N VAL A 209 4.74 -17.89 -0.14
CA VAL A 209 4.60 -17.03 1.05
C VAL A 209 5.33 -17.70 2.20
N TYR A 210 6.26 -17.00 2.82
CA TYR A 210 6.92 -17.47 4.02
C TYR A 210 6.08 -17.09 5.25
N LEU A 211 5.68 -18.08 6.03
CA LEU A 211 5.04 -17.88 7.33
C LEU A 211 6.09 -18.07 8.43
N PRO A 212 6.53 -17.00 9.11
CA PRO A 212 7.44 -17.13 10.25
C PRO A 212 6.87 -18.03 11.35
N GLU A 213 7.71 -18.46 12.29
CA GLU A 213 7.30 -19.34 13.37
C GLU A 213 6.06 -18.83 14.12
N GLY A 214 5.10 -19.72 14.38
CA GLY A 214 3.82 -19.43 15.02
C GLY A 214 2.66 -20.16 14.38
N GLN A 215 1.44 -19.73 14.71
CA GLN A 215 0.20 -20.21 14.10
C GLN A 215 -0.46 -19.09 13.30
N TRP A 216 -0.95 -19.43 12.14
CA TRP A 216 -1.51 -18.48 11.20
C TRP A 216 -2.87 -18.93 10.70
N ILE A 217 -3.76 -18.00 10.44
CA ILE A 217 -5.10 -18.26 9.89
C ILE A 217 -5.30 -17.36 8.67
N GLY A 218 -5.55 -17.95 7.52
CA GLY A 218 -5.87 -17.19 6.31
C GLY A 218 -7.09 -16.28 6.51
N LEU A 219 -6.97 -15.00 6.20
CA LEU A 219 -8.05 -14.01 6.40
C LEU A 219 -9.28 -14.36 5.57
N PHE A 220 -9.08 -14.78 4.33
CA PHE A 220 -10.17 -15.00 3.38
C PHE A 220 -10.70 -16.43 3.37
N ASP A 221 -9.84 -17.43 3.50
CA ASP A 221 -10.20 -18.84 3.43
C ASP A 221 -10.42 -19.51 4.79
N ARG A 222 -10.05 -18.82 5.88
CA ARG A 222 -10.17 -19.29 7.28
C ARG A 222 -9.37 -20.56 7.58
N ARG A 223 -8.39 -20.90 6.74
CA ARG A 223 -7.57 -22.09 6.95
C ARG A 223 -6.42 -21.79 7.91
N ALA A 224 -6.20 -22.70 8.85
CA ALA A 224 -5.05 -22.66 9.73
C ALA A 224 -3.80 -23.16 8.99
N ALA A 225 -2.66 -22.54 9.26
CA ALA A 225 -1.35 -22.96 8.79
C ALA A 225 -0.32 -22.84 9.91
N ALA A 226 0.57 -23.82 10.02
CA ALA A 226 1.72 -23.71 10.89
C ALA A 226 2.76 -22.79 10.23
N GLY A 227 3.47 -22.01 11.03
CA GLY A 227 4.61 -21.22 10.60
C GLY A 227 5.92 -22.01 10.55
N GLY A 228 7.03 -21.31 10.31
CA GLY A 228 8.35 -21.88 10.08
C GLY A 228 8.48 -22.54 8.70
N GLN A 229 7.63 -22.16 7.73
CA GLN A 229 7.63 -22.79 6.41
C GLN A 229 7.14 -21.83 5.31
N THR A 230 7.53 -22.15 4.09
CA THR A 230 6.97 -21.53 2.89
C THR A 230 5.79 -22.35 2.38
N ILE A 231 4.69 -21.68 2.12
CA ILE A 231 3.49 -22.26 1.52
C ILE A 231 3.21 -21.62 0.15
N VAL A 232 2.43 -22.29 -0.68
CA VAL A 232 1.86 -21.67 -1.88
C VAL A 232 0.49 -21.12 -1.53
N ALA A 233 0.36 -19.81 -1.58
CA ALA A 233 -0.86 -19.10 -1.22
C ALA A 233 -1.37 -18.23 -2.38
N GLY A 234 -2.63 -17.84 -2.31
CA GLY A 234 -3.35 -17.09 -3.33
C GLY A 234 -4.49 -17.91 -3.94
N GLY A 235 -5.20 -17.32 -4.84
CA GLY A 235 -6.34 -17.84 -5.57
C GLY A 235 -7.30 -16.70 -5.88
N ASP A 236 -8.11 -16.86 -6.92
CA ASP A 236 -9.06 -15.84 -7.38
C ASP A 236 -8.41 -14.45 -7.60
N ARG A 237 -7.12 -14.43 -7.97
CA ARG A 237 -6.32 -13.20 -8.15
C ARG A 237 -6.29 -12.29 -6.91
N ARG A 238 -6.37 -12.88 -5.72
CA ARG A 238 -6.34 -12.13 -4.45
C ARG A 238 -4.96 -12.24 -3.80
N LEU A 239 -4.54 -11.15 -3.15
CA LEU A 239 -3.40 -11.20 -2.24
C LEU A 239 -3.72 -12.14 -1.08
N SER A 240 -2.66 -12.66 -0.47
CA SER A 240 -2.79 -13.49 0.73
C SER A 240 -2.59 -12.63 1.98
N VAL A 241 -3.45 -12.82 2.96
CA VAL A 241 -3.35 -12.19 4.28
C VAL A 241 -3.57 -13.25 5.33
N PHE A 242 -2.72 -13.26 6.34
CA PHE A 242 -2.79 -14.21 7.44
C PHE A 242 -2.87 -13.48 8.77
N LEU A 243 -3.78 -13.94 9.62
CA LEU A 243 -3.88 -13.54 11.02
C LEU A 243 -2.91 -14.36 11.84
N ARG A 244 -2.13 -13.72 12.67
CA ARG A 244 -1.33 -14.40 13.69
C ARG A 244 -2.25 -14.83 14.84
N ALA A 245 -2.26 -16.12 15.15
CA ALA A 245 -3.07 -16.70 16.23
C ALA A 245 -2.35 -16.66 17.58
#